data_717d23a6691791a3a34dbfc047fa1221
#
_entry.id   717d23a6691791a3a34dbfc047fa1221
#
_cell.length_a   1.000
_cell.length_b   1.000
_cell.length_c   1.000
_cell.angle_alpha   90.00
_cell.angle_beta   90.00
_cell.angle_gamma   90.00
#
_symmetry.space_group_name_H-M   'P 1'
#
loop_
_entity.id
_entity.type
_entity.pdbx_description
1 polymer ?
#
loop_
_entity_poly.entity_id
_entity_poly.type
_entity_poly.pdbx_seq_one_letter_code
_entity_poly.pdbx_strand_id
1 'polypeptide(L)'
;MRVKIIKSPDRKKKFRAVLEDGRTVDFGASGYSDYTKHKNPSRMRSYVLRHGGRVPKRTIAERDPERIHKMMLDVTSSDKEDWKMSGIDRAGFWSRWYLWGHPSFEGAKKIISKKFRVSFDRIP
;
A
#
# COMPACT_ATOMS: atom_id res chain seq x y z
N MET A 1 -14.79 4.57 -7.53
CA MET A 1 -14.30 3.46 -8.37
C MET A 1 -14.40 2.15 -7.60
N ARG A 2 -14.89 1.12 -8.23
CA ARG A 2 -14.96 -0.21 -7.64
C ARG A 2 -13.71 -1.02 -8.01
N VAL A 3 -13.14 -1.71 -7.03
CA VAL A 3 -11.94 -2.52 -7.23
C VAL A 3 -12.14 -3.87 -6.56
N LYS A 4 -11.62 -4.91 -7.19
CA LYS A 4 -11.60 -6.27 -6.63
C LYS A 4 -10.14 -6.69 -6.47
N ILE A 5 -9.80 -7.18 -5.29
CA ILE A 5 -8.47 -7.74 -5.04
C ILE A 5 -8.58 -9.26 -5.05
N ILE A 6 -7.78 -9.89 -5.89
CA ILE A 6 -7.70 -11.35 -5.99
C ILE A 6 -6.26 -11.80 -5.88
N LYS A 7 -6.06 -13.09 -5.68
CA LYS A 7 -4.72 -13.67 -5.76
C LYS A 7 -4.22 -13.52 -7.20
N SER A 8 -2.97 -13.10 -7.38
CA SER A 8 -2.42 -12.98 -8.72
C SER A 8 -2.25 -14.35 -9.38
N PRO A 9 -2.62 -14.51 -10.66
CA PRO A 9 -2.28 -15.70 -11.43
C PRO A 9 -0.79 -15.77 -11.76
N ASP A 10 -0.05 -14.67 -11.66
CA ASP A 10 1.40 -14.65 -11.78
C ASP A 10 2.01 -15.10 -10.45
N ARG A 11 2.72 -16.23 -10.45
CA ARG A 11 3.35 -16.80 -9.25
C ARG A 11 4.40 -15.89 -8.62
N LYS A 12 4.94 -14.94 -9.37
CA LYS A 12 5.93 -13.97 -8.87
C LYS A 12 5.27 -12.82 -8.11
N LYS A 13 3.96 -12.70 -8.17
CA LYS A 13 3.18 -11.61 -7.54
C LYS A 13 2.19 -12.16 -6.54
N LYS A 14 1.89 -11.38 -5.49
CA LYS A 14 0.96 -11.79 -4.43
C LYS A 14 -0.49 -11.61 -4.83
N PHE A 15 -0.83 -10.44 -5.37
CA PHE A 15 -2.21 -10.05 -5.61
C PHE A 15 -2.38 -9.39 -6.97
N ARG A 16 -3.63 -9.36 -7.40
CA ARG A 16 -4.08 -8.61 -8.57
C ARG A 16 -5.21 -7.68 -8.16
N ALA A 17 -5.08 -6.39 -8.49
CA ALA A 17 -6.18 -5.45 -8.42
C ALA A 17 -6.90 -5.45 -9.78
N VAL A 18 -8.20 -5.71 -9.77
CA VAL A 18 -9.03 -5.62 -10.95
C VAL A 18 -9.82 -4.33 -10.85
N LEU A 19 -9.51 -3.38 -11.73
CA LEU A 19 -10.14 -2.06 -11.73
C LEU A 19 -11.51 -2.10 -12.42
N GLU A 20 -12.33 -1.11 -12.14
CA GLU A 20 -13.70 -1.03 -12.63
C GLU A 20 -13.79 -1.08 -14.17
N ASP A 21 -12.82 -0.50 -14.86
CA ASP A 21 -12.74 -0.49 -16.33
C ASP A 21 -12.13 -1.75 -16.94
N GLY A 22 -11.81 -2.74 -16.11
CA GLY A 22 -11.25 -4.02 -16.55
C GLY A 22 -9.73 -4.07 -16.57
N ARG A 23 -9.03 -2.96 -16.36
CA ARG A 23 -7.56 -3.01 -16.24
C ARG A 23 -7.17 -3.81 -15.01
N THR A 24 -6.04 -4.49 -15.08
CA THR A 24 -5.51 -5.29 -13.97
C THR A 24 -4.11 -4.82 -13.60
N VAL A 25 -3.80 -4.93 -12.30
CA VAL A 25 -2.49 -4.56 -11.77
C VAL A 25 -2.01 -5.68 -10.86
N ASP A 26 -0.95 -6.38 -11.25
CA ASP A 26 -0.32 -7.38 -10.39
C ASP A 26 0.73 -6.71 -9.52
N PHE A 27 0.71 -6.99 -8.22
CA PHE A 27 1.60 -6.32 -7.28
C PHE A 27 2.03 -7.22 -6.13
N GLY A 28 3.11 -6.80 -5.46
CA GLY A 28 3.70 -7.53 -4.34
C GLY A 28 4.58 -8.68 -4.80
N ALA A 29 5.86 -8.64 -4.44
CA ALA A 29 6.78 -9.74 -4.79
C ALA A 29 6.53 -10.95 -3.90
N SER A 30 6.28 -12.10 -4.51
CA SER A 30 6.12 -13.37 -3.79
C SER A 30 7.41 -13.71 -3.05
N GLY A 31 7.28 -14.26 -1.85
CA GLY A 31 8.42 -14.64 -1.02
C GLY A 31 8.97 -13.54 -0.14
N TYR A 32 8.55 -12.29 -0.33
CA TYR A 32 8.97 -11.18 0.52
C TYR A 32 7.90 -10.85 1.56
N SER A 33 8.34 -10.40 2.73
CA SER A 33 7.43 -9.95 3.78
C SER A 33 6.86 -8.56 3.46
N ASP A 34 5.81 -8.18 4.16
CA ASP A 34 5.20 -6.86 4.08
C ASP A 34 4.58 -6.49 5.43
N TYR A 35 4.01 -5.28 5.52
CA TYR A 35 3.47 -4.77 6.77
C TYR A 35 2.32 -5.62 7.32
N THR A 36 1.56 -6.28 6.47
CA THR A 36 0.48 -7.17 6.92
C THR A 36 1.00 -8.44 7.58
N LYS A 37 2.25 -8.81 7.32
CA LYS A 37 2.90 -10.00 7.89
C LYS A 37 3.72 -9.67 9.15
N HIS A 38 4.69 -8.76 9.04
CA HIS A 38 5.57 -8.45 10.17
C HIS A 38 4.97 -7.46 11.16
N LYS A 39 4.01 -6.64 10.75
CA LYS A 39 3.29 -5.65 11.59
C LYS A 39 4.22 -4.66 12.29
N ASN A 40 5.36 -4.34 11.69
CA ASN A 40 6.39 -3.50 12.25
C ASN A 40 6.43 -2.12 11.56
N PRO A 41 6.00 -1.04 12.24
CA PRO A 41 5.98 0.31 11.65
C PRO A 41 7.35 0.82 11.21
N SER A 42 8.42 0.46 11.92
CA SER A 42 9.78 0.88 11.52
C SER A 42 10.20 0.25 10.20
N ARG A 43 9.84 -1.02 9.98
CA ARG A 43 10.09 -1.68 8.69
C ARG A 43 9.24 -1.09 7.58
N MET A 44 8.01 -0.73 7.88
CA MET A 44 7.14 -0.05 6.92
C MET A 44 7.74 1.32 6.54
N ARG A 45 8.21 2.10 7.52
CA ARG A 45 8.89 3.37 7.24
C ARG A 45 10.11 3.17 6.34
N SER A 46 10.90 2.13 6.60
CA SER A 46 12.07 1.81 5.75
C SER A 46 11.65 1.49 4.32
N TYR A 47 10.54 0.77 4.12
CA TYR A 47 9.98 0.54 2.79
C TYR A 47 9.63 1.85 2.10
N VAL A 48 8.91 2.73 2.80
CA VAL A 48 8.50 4.04 2.26
C VAL A 48 9.72 4.85 1.82
N LEU A 49 10.77 4.87 2.64
CA LEU A 49 12.02 5.57 2.31
C LEU A 49 12.72 4.96 1.09
N ARG A 50 12.85 3.63 1.03
CA ARG A 50 13.51 2.95 -0.10
C ARG A 50 12.78 3.17 -1.42
N HIS A 51 11.45 3.32 -1.36
CA HIS A 51 10.63 3.55 -2.55
C HIS A 51 10.42 5.04 -2.85
N GLY A 52 11.29 5.89 -2.33
CA GLY A 52 11.35 7.30 -2.68
C GLY A 52 10.38 8.21 -1.93
N GLY A 53 9.74 7.70 -0.88
CA GLY A 53 8.78 8.49 -0.11
C GLY A 53 9.39 9.74 0.49
N ARG A 54 8.70 10.86 0.37
CA ARG A 54 9.12 12.14 0.93
C ARG A 54 8.71 12.18 2.40
N VAL A 55 9.59 11.64 3.24
CA VAL A 55 9.37 11.51 4.67
C VAL A 55 10.01 12.70 5.39
N PRO A 56 9.23 13.49 6.17
CA PRO A 56 9.81 14.58 6.96
C PRO A 56 10.90 14.08 7.92
N LYS A 57 11.94 14.87 8.14
CA LYS A 57 13.06 14.47 9.00
C LYS A 57 12.63 14.09 10.41
N ARG A 58 11.65 14.80 10.99
CA ARG A 58 11.11 14.49 12.32
C ARG A 58 10.54 13.09 12.40
N THR A 59 9.97 12.59 11.30
CA THR A 59 9.36 11.27 11.23
C THR A 59 10.42 10.17 11.21
N ILE A 60 11.58 10.45 10.59
CA ILE A 60 12.70 9.49 10.55
C ILE A 60 13.25 9.24 11.95
N ALA A 61 13.26 10.27 12.80
CA ALA A 61 13.76 10.18 14.16
C ALA A 61 12.76 9.60 15.17
N GLU A 62 11.49 9.44 14.78
CA GLU A 62 10.45 8.94 15.69
C GLU A 62 10.67 7.48 16.03
N ARG A 63 10.51 7.12 17.31
CA ARG A 63 10.70 5.76 17.80
C ARG A 63 9.42 5.09 18.29
N ASP A 64 8.36 5.88 18.57
CA ASP A 64 7.09 5.34 19.01
C ASP A 64 6.36 4.68 17.84
N PRO A 65 6.06 3.37 17.91
CA PRO A 65 5.43 2.63 16.80
C PRO A 65 4.10 3.23 16.36
N GLU A 66 3.25 3.67 17.29
CA GLU A 66 1.95 4.26 16.94
C GLU A 66 2.11 5.58 16.21
N ARG A 67 3.06 6.41 16.63
CA ARG A 67 3.35 7.68 15.98
C ARG A 67 3.93 7.47 14.59
N ILE A 68 4.85 6.52 14.45
CA ILE A 68 5.42 6.17 13.15
C ILE A 68 4.28 5.78 12.19
N HIS A 69 3.40 4.90 12.64
CA HIS A 69 2.27 4.46 11.83
C HIS A 69 1.40 5.63 11.37
N LYS A 70 1.00 6.50 12.30
CA LYS A 70 0.16 7.65 11.99
C LYS A 70 0.84 8.64 11.04
N MET A 71 2.11 8.92 11.27
CA MET A 71 2.89 9.84 10.43
C MET A 71 3.05 9.32 9.01
N MET A 72 3.22 8.01 8.84
CA MET A 72 3.39 7.41 7.52
C MET A 72 2.11 7.47 6.69
N LEU A 73 0.93 7.54 7.31
CA LEU A 73 -0.32 7.67 6.57
C LEU A 73 -0.38 8.95 5.71
N ASP A 74 0.34 9.98 6.12
CA ASP A 74 0.38 11.27 5.41
C ASP A 74 1.45 11.32 4.32
N VAL A 75 2.28 10.30 4.19
CA VAL A 75 3.31 10.24 3.15
C VAL A 75 2.69 9.72 1.86
N THR A 76 2.28 10.64 1.00
CA THR A 76 1.57 10.36 -0.25
C THR A 76 2.39 10.72 -1.49
N SER A 77 3.59 11.24 -1.32
CA SER A 77 4.47 11.63 -2.43
C SER A 77 5.73 10.79 -2.44
N SER A 78 6.16 10.40 -3.62
CA SER A 78 7.39 9.65 -3.84
C SER A 78 8.12 10.22 -5.07
N ASP A 79 9.45 10.21 -5.02
CA ASP A 79 10.27 10.60 -6.17
C ASP A 79 10.43 9.46 -7.17
N LYS A 80 10.03 8.24 -6.81
CA LYS A 80 10.21 7.05 -7.64
C LYS A 80 8.90 6.44 -8.14
N GLU A 81 7.79 6.65 -7.43
CA GLU A 81 6.52 6.00 -7.71
C GLU A 81 5.37 7.00 -7.63
N ASP A 82 4.22 6.64 -8.16
CA ASP A 82 3.01 7.43 -8.05
C ASP A 82 2.06 6.79 -7.03
N TRP A 83 1.99 7.37 -5.84
CA TRP A 83 1.14 6.89 -4.74
C TRP A 83 -0.17 7.66 -4.62
N LYS A 84 -0.48 8.50 -5.59
CA LYS A 84 -1.75 9.24 -5.68
C LYS A 84 -2.72 8.48 -6.57
N MET A 85 -3.95 8.93 -6.63
CA MET A 85 -4.99 8.30 -7.46
C MET A 85 -4.55 8.12 -8.93
N SER A 86 -3.73 9.02 -9.44
CA SER A 86 -3.16 8.91 -10.79
C SER A 86 -2.31 7.65 -11.00
N GLY A 87 -1.80 7.04 -9.92
CA GLY A 87 -1.01 5.82 -9.99
C GLY A 87 -1.79 4.53 -9.75
N ILE A 88 -3.12 4.59 -9.74
CA ILE A 88 -3.96 3.44 -9.38
C ILE A 88 -3.79 2.23 -10.32
N ASP A 89 -3.31 2.45 -11.53
CA ASP A 89 -3.03 1.40 -12.51
C ASP A 89 -1.58 0.88 -12.43
N ARG A 90 -0.84 1.22 -11.38
CA ARG A 90 0.56 0.84 -11.21
C ARG A 90 0.76 0.03 -9.93
N ALA A 91 1.71 -0.91 -9.99
CA ALA A 91 2.02 -1.80 -8.88
C ALA A 91 2.47 -1.04 -7.62
N GLY A 92 3.25 0.03 -7.77
CA GLY A 92 3.75 0.84 -6.65
C GLY A 92 2.65 1.42 -5.78
N PHE A 93 1.56 1.88 -6.39
CA PHE A 93 0.39 2.37 -5.66
C PHE A 93 -0.19 1.28 -4.75
N TRP A 94 -0.45 0.11 -5.31
CA TRP A 94 -1.09 -0.98 -4.57
C TRP A 94 -0.17 -1.59 -3.52
N SER A 95 1.12 -1.72 -3.80
CA SER A 95 2.09 -2.17 -2.80
C SER A 95 2.15 -1.19 -1.63
N ARG A 96 2.24 0.11 -1.89
CA ARG A 96 2.29 1.14 -0.85
C ARG A 96 1.07 1.10 0.06
N TRP A 97 -0.12 1.03 -0.51
CA TRP A 97 -1.34 1.18 0.27
C TRP A 97 -1.95 -0.13 0.75
N TYR A 98 -1.92 -1.17 -0.06
CA TYR A 98 -2.54 -2.45 0.31
C TYR A 98 -1.62 -3.33 1.17
N LEU A 99 -0.33 -3.37 0.86
CA LEU A 99 0.65 -4.21 1.57
C LEU A 99 1.40 -3.47 2.68
N TRP A 100 1.58 -2.16 2.54
CA TRP A 100 2.39 -1.36 3.44
C TRP A 100 1.62 -0.19 4.09
N GLY A 101 0.31 -0.12 3.90
CA GLY A 101 -0.51 0.95 4.48
C GLY A 101 -0.99 0.66 5.90
N HIS A 102 -1.24 -0.60 6.21
CA HIS A 102 -1.79 -1.01 7.50
C HIS A 102 -1.36 -2.44 7.82
N PRO A 103 -1.25 -2.82 9.11
CA PRO A 103 -0.91 -4.20 9.49
C PRO A 103 -1.98 -5.24 9.13
N SER A 104 -3.17 -4.84 8.75
CA SER A 104 -4.22 -5.76 8.31
C SER A 104 -4.76 -5.36 6.95
N PHE A 105 -5.24 -6.35 6.18
CA PHE A 105 -5.88 -6.07 4.88
C PHE A 105 -7.14 -5.24 5.04
N GLU A 106 -7.93 -5.50 6.07
CA GLU A 106 -9.15 -4.73 6.34
C GLU A 106 -8.83 -3.26 6.63
N GLY A 107 -7.81 -3.01 7.46
CA GLY A 107 -7.35 -1.65 7.73
C GLY A 107 -6.81 -0.95 6.49
N ALA A 108 -6.04 -1.67 5.67
CA ALA A 108 -5.53 -1.14 4.40
C ALA A 108 -6.67 -0.74 3.45
N LYS A 109 -7.69 -1.59 3.31
CA LYS A 109 -8.87 -1.28 2.48
C LYS A 109 -9.59 -0.04 2.98
N LYS A 110 -9.75 0.13 4.30
CA LYS A 110 -10.38 1.32 4.88
C LYS A 110 -9.59 2.59 4.55
N ILE A 111 -8.27 2.54 4.63
CA ILE A 111 -7.41 3.67 4.28
C ILE A 111 -7.57 4.03 2.81
N ILE A 112 -7.50 3.04 1.92
CA ILE A 112 -7.63 3.24 0.48
C ILE A 112 -9.01 3.81 0.13
N SER A 113 -10.07 3.26 0.72
CA SER A 113 -11.43 3.74 0.50
C SER A 113 -11.59 5.20 0.90
N LYS A 114 -11.04 5.58 2.06
CA LYS A 114 -11.14 6.94 2.58
C LYS A 114 -10.30 7.93 1.77
N LYS A 115 -9.06 7.56 1.42
CA LYS A 115 -8.14 8.47 0.71
C LYS A 115 -8.49 8.65 -0.76
N PHE A 116 -8.94 7.58 -1.42
CA PHE A 116 -9.05 7.53 -2.88
C PHE A 116 -10.47 7.28 -3.38
N ARG A 117 -11.44 7.22 -2.47
CA ARG A 117 -12.85 6.96 -2.81
C ARG A 117 -13.01 5.67 -3.62
N VAL A 118 -12.29 4.65 -3.23
CA VAL A 118 -12.36 3.31 -3.81
C VAL A 118 -13.27 2.45 -2.95
N SER A 119 -14.17 1.71 -3.56
CA SER A 119 -14.94 0.67 -2.87
C SER A 119 -14.45 -0.70 -3.34
N PHE A 120 -14.36 -1.63 -2.40
CA PHE A 120 -13.88 -2.97 -2.69
C PHE A 120 -15.06 -3.92 -2.81
N ASP A 121 -15.04 -4.76 -3.84
CA ASP A 121 -16.04 -5.80 -4.01
C ASP A 121 -15.87 -6.85 -2.90
N ARG A 122 -16.98 -7.27 -2.33
CA ARG A 122 -16.97 -8.37 -1.37
C ARG A 122 -16.69 -9.68 -2.10
N ILE A 123 -15.85 -10.51 -1.50
CA ILE A 123 -15.67 -11.88 -1.96
C ILE A 123 -16.83 -12.68 -1.38
N PRO A 124 -17.64 -13.32 -2.22
CA PRO A 124 -18.76 -14.14 -1.73
C PRO A 124 -18.26 -15.34 -0.91
#